data_a943f674b66c819ee7ecd509e9242287
#
_entry.id   a943f674b66c819ee7ecd509e9242287
#
_cell.length_a   1.000
_cell.length_b   1.000
_cell.length_c   1.000
_cell.angle_alpha   90.00
_cell.angle_beta   90.00
_cell.angle_gamma   90.00
#
_symmetry.space_group_name_H-M   'P 1'
#
loop_
_entity.id
_entity.type
_entity.pdbx_description
1 polymer ?
#
loop_
_entity_poly.entity_id
_entity_poly.type
_entity_poly.pdbx_seq_one_letter_code
_entity_poly.pdbx_strand_id
1 'polypeptide(L)'
;MSSTWLPPEQYVKTIANATSYAGFYFTDTAGRPIQLRSALSAETWQWPGGNMDPGETPWECAVRECSEETGIAFDGEKKLLTFHFISQGANWPLNKFGVIFDGGRLTDEQINAIVLDPNEHTELRVHTLEEWKGIMSPYSFARLKATDDARRTGTIAYLES
;
A
#
# COMPACT_ATOMS: atom_id res chain seq x y z
N MET A 1 -9.96 30.89 30.64
CA MET A 1 -10.43 29.49 30.63
C MET A 1 -9.24 28.61 30.99
N SER A 2 -9.31 27.89 32.11
CA SER A 2 -8.26 26.94 32.43
C SER A 2 -8.36 25.80 31.44
N SER A 3 -7.34 25.60 30.59
CA SER A 3 -7.25 24.37 29.82
C SER A 3 -7.09 23.23 30.81
N THR A 4 -8.11 22.40 30.95
CA THR A 4 -8.03 21.22 31.80
C THR A 4 -7.06 20.26 31.10
N TRP A 5 -5.85 20.16 31.62
CA TRP A 5 -4.89 19.18 31.14
C TRP A 5 -5.45 17.76 31.35
N LEU A 6 -5.43 16.95 30.30
CA LEU A 6 -5.82 15.53 30.37
C LEU A 6 -4.57 14.66 30.24
N PRO A 7 -4.46 13.57 31.02
CA PRO A 7 -3.44 12.57 30.80
C PRO A 7 -3.48 12.03 29.35
N PRO A 8 -2.32 11.66 28.75
CA PRO A 8 -2.26 11.22 27.34
C PRO A 8 -3.29 10.15 26.96
N GLU A 9 -3.50 9.16 27.83
CA GLU A 9 -4.47 8.06 27.62
C GLU A 9 -5.94 8.50 27.62
N GLN A 10 -6.23 9.68 28.13
CA GLN A 10 -7.54 10.32 28.04
C GLN A 10 -7.60 11.30 26.87
N TYR A 11 -6.52 12.07 26.67
CA TYR A 11 -6.45 13.06 25.61
C TYR A 11 -6.58 12.41 24.21
N VAL A 12 -5.93 11.26 23.95
CA VAL A 12 -6.03 10.56 22.67
C VAL A 12 -7.45 10.16 22.28
N LYS A 13 -8.36 10.08 23.24
CA LYS A 13 -9.79 9.79 23.00
C LYS A 13 -10.58 11.02 22.53
N THR A 14 -10.02 12.20 22.64
CA THR A 14 -10.65 13.46 22.26
C THR A 14 -10.22 13.98 20.90
N ILE A 15 -9.24 13.34 20.26
CA ILE A 15 -8.70 13.70 18.96
C ILE A 15 -8.99 12.59 17.94
N ALA A 16 -8.83 12.92 16.65
CA ALA A 16 -9.04 11.95 15.59
C ALA A 16 -8.06 10.78 15.68
N ASN A 17 -8.60 9.57 15.57
CA ASN A 17 -7.84 8.34 15.49
C ASN A 17 -7.72 7.87 14.03
N ALA A 18 -6.67 7.14 13.73
CA ALA A 18 -6.46 6.53 12.44
C ALA A 18 -5.79 5.17 12.58
N THR A 19 -6.11 4.26 11.66
CA THR A 19 -5.33 3.06 11.39
C THR A 19 -4.36 3.34 10.27
N SER A 20 -3.37 2.49 10.09
CA SER A 20 -2.36 2.65 9.05
C SER A 20 -2.10 1.37 8.31
N TYR A 21 -1.78 1.49 7.03
CA TYR A 21 -1.25 0.38 6.23
C TYR A 21 0.00 0.82 5.48
N ALA A 22 0.82 -0.14 5.10
CA ALA A 22 1.98 0.12 4.28
C ALA A 22 2.21 -1.00 3.27
N GLY A 23 2.87 -0.68 2.17
CA GLY A 23 3.16 -1.65 1.12
C GLY A 23 4.24 -1.18 0.16
N PHE A 24 4.53 -2.02 -0.81
CA PHE A 24 5.52 -1.75 -1.85
C PHE A 24 4.89 -1.67 -3.24
N TYR A 25 5.34 -0.71 -4.01
CA TYR A 25 5.07 -0.61 -5.43
C TYR A 25 6.22 -1.23 -6.23
N PHE A 26 5.93 -2.33 -6.92
CA PHE A 26 6.86 -3.01 -7.81
C PHE A 26 6.47 -2.85 -9.27
N THR A 27 7.46 -2.85 -10.14
CA THR A 27 7.27 -3.04 -11.58
C THR A 27 8.17 -4.17 -12.09
N ASP A 28 7.91 -4.65 -13.30
CA ASP A 28 8.88 -5.44 -14.02
C ASP A 28 10.02 -4.57 -14.59
N THR A 29 10.93 -5.19 -15.32
CA THR A 29 12.08 -4.48 -15.95
C THR A 29 11.67 -3.51 -17.04
N ALA A 30 10.49 -3.69 -17.63
CA ALA A 30 9.91 -2.76 -18.62
C ALA A 30 9.13 -1.60 -17.97
N GLY A 31 9.03 -1.57 -16.63
CA GLY A 31 8.32 -0.53 -15.89
C GLY A 31 6.81 -0.77 -15.81
N ARG A 32 6.33 -1.99 -16.10
CA ARG A 32 4.93 -2.34 -15.99
C ARG A 32 4.56 -2.68 -14.54
N PRO A 33 3.53 -2.03 -13.95
CA PRO A 33 3.11 -2.30 -12.57
C PRO A 33 2.70 -3.75 -12.33
N ILE A 34 3.12 -4.27 -11.16
CA ILE A 34 2.74 -5.58 -10.64
C ILE A 34 1.66 -5.39 -9.60
N GLN A 35 0.55 -6.11 -9.75
CA GLN A 35 -0.54 -6.10 -8.78
C GLN A 35 -0.99 -7.51 -8.44
N LEU A 36 -1.49 -7.68 -7.21
CA LEU A 36 -2.01 -8.91 -6.66
C LEU A 36 -3.52 -8.83 -6.55
N ARG A 37 -4.22 -9.90 -6.93
CA ARG A 37 -5.68 -9.96 -6.79
C ARG A 37 -6.05 -10.45 -5.40
N SER A 38 -6.89 -9.68 -4.71
CA SER A 38 -7.37 -10.04 -3.38
C SER A 38 -8.17 -11.35 -3.39
N ALA A 39 -7.93 -12.21 -2.41
CA ALA A 39 -8.74 -13.41 -2.18
C ALA A 39 -10.16 -13.07 -1.70
N LEU A 40 -10.36 -11.88 -1.10
CA LEU A 40 -11.67 -11.44 -0.60
C LEU A 40 -12.56 -10.83 -1.69
N SER A 41 -11.98 -10.38 -2.82
CA SER A 41 -12.71 -9.75 -3.91
C SER A 41 -11.96 -9.90 -5.23
N ALA A 42 -12.55 -10.61 -6.18
CA ALA A 42 -11.99 -10.83 -7.51
C ALA A 42 -11.79 -9.53 -8.32
N GLU A 43 -12.50 -8.47 -7.97
CA GLU A 43 -12.42 -7.15 -8.61
C GLU A 43 -11.32 -6.25 -8.01
N THR A 44 -10.74 -6.65 -6.88
CA THR A 44 -9.77 -5.83 -6.15
C THR A 44 -8.33 -6.26 -6.48
N TRP A 45 -7.60 -5.33 -7.08
CA TRP A 45 -6.17 -5.43 -7.35
C TRP A 45 -5.41 -4.46 -6.47
N GLN A 46 -4.34 -4.92 -5.88
CA GLN A 46 -3.56 -4.15 -4.91
C GLN A 46 -2.07 -4.53 -4.98
N TRP A 47 -1.23 -3.65 -4.46
CA TRP A 47 0.18 -3.95 -4.23
C TRP A 47 0.36 -4.83 -2.98
N PRO A 48 1.52 -5.50 -2.84
CA PRO A 48 1.87 -6.20 -1.60
C PRO A 48 1.89 -5.22 -0.43
N GLY A 49 1.13 -5.53 0.63
CA GLY A 49 1.03 -4.67 1.80
C GLY A 49 -0.21 -4.94 2.63
N GLY A 50 -0.21 -4.46 3.85
CA GLY A 50 -1.29 -4.68 4.80
C GLY A 50 -1.30 -3.68 5.94
N ASN A 51 -2.14 -3.96 6.94
CA ASN A 51 -2.28 -3.10 8.10
C ASN A 51 -1.07 -3.23 9.04
N MET A 52 -0.70 -2.10 9.63
CA MET A 52 0.37 -2.08 10.63
C MET A 52 -0.06 -2.78 11.90
N ASP A 53 0.83 -3.59 12.45
CA ASP A 53 0.71 -4.14 13.78
C ASP A 53 1.08 -3.11 14.86
N PRO A 54 0.56 -3.26 16.10
CA PRO A 54 0.97 -2.39 17.20
C PRO A 54 2.50 -2.40 17.40
N GLY A 55 3.10 -1.22 17.36
CA GLY A 55 4.54 -1.04 17.56
C GLY A 55 5.37 -1.07 16.28
N GLU A 56 4.79 -1.42 15.13
CA GLU A 56 5.49 -1.34 13.85
C GLU A 56 5.60 0.11 13.33
N THR A 57 6.67 0.37 12.62
CA THR A 57 6.76 1.51 11.70
C THR A 57 6.14 1.14 10.34
N PRO A 58 5.76 2.13 9.50
CA PRO A 58 5.27 1.84 8.15
C PRO A 58 6.26 1.02 7.31
N TRP A 59 7.56 1.23 7.50
CA TRP A 59 8.59 0.46 6.81
C TRP A 59 8.63 -1.00 7.23
N GLU A 60 8.62 -1.28 8.53
CA GLU A 60 8.61 -2.64 9.08
C GLU A 60 7.35 -3.40 8.61
N CYS A 61 6.19 -2.74 8.64
CA CYS A 61 4.95 -3.28 8.10
C CYS A 61 5.10 -3.65 6.62
N ALA A 62 5.57 -2.73 5.77
CA ALA A 62 5.74 -2.99 4.34
C ALA A 62 6.68 -4.18 4.08
N VAL A 63 7.80 -4.27 4.80
CA VAL A 63 8.77 -5.38 4.66
C VAL A 63 8.17 -6.71 5.11
N ARG A 64 7.46 -6.76 6.24
CA ARG A 64 6.79 -7.95 6.75
C ARG A 64 5.72 -8.45 5.78
N GLU A 65 4.79 -7.57 5.40
CA GLU A 65 3.69 -7.92 4.49
C GLU A 65 4.20 -8.38 3.12
N CYS A 66 5.22 -7.71 2.58
CA CYS A 66 5.85 -8.12 1.33
C CYS A 66 6.39 -9.55 1.41
N SER A 67 7.07 -9.88 2.51
CA SER A 67 7.60 -11.23 2.74
C SER A 67 6.50 -12.28 2.90
N GLU A 68 5.46 -11.96 3.66
CA GLU A 68 4.33 -12.86 3.92
C GLU A 68 3.52 -13.14 2.65
N GLU A 69 3.21 -12.10 1.89
CA GLU A 69 2.35 -12.19 0.70
C GLU A 69 3.05 -12.67 -0.57
N THR A 70 4.36 -12.48 -0.69
CA THR A 70 5.11 -12.75 -1.94
C THR A 70 6.36 -13.62 -1.77
N GLY A 71 6.83 -13.82 -0.54
CA GLY A 71 8.11 -14.45 -0.27
C GLY A 71 9.34 -13.58 -0.53
N ILE A 72 9.16 -12.31 -0.90
CA ILE A 72 10.27 -11.39 -1.15
C ILE A 72 10.79 -10.82 0.17
N ALA A 73 12.04 -11.13 0.51
CA ALA A 73 12.78 -10.45 1.57
C ALA A 73 13.37 -9.15 1.02
N PHE A 74 12.63 -8.04 1.15
CA PHE A 74 13.05 -6.76 0.59
C PHE A 74 14.20 -6.13 1.39
N ASP A 75 15.29 -5.82 0.70
CA ASP A 75 16.53 -5.24 1.27
C ASP A 75 16.96 -3.92 0.59
N GLY A 76 16.08 -3.33 -0.21
CA GLY A 76 16.34 -2.08 -0.92
C GLY A 76 16.25 -0.83 -0.04
N GLU A 77 16.40 0.32 -0.67
CA GLU A 77 16.34 1.61 0.00
C GLU A 77 14.94 1.96 0.48
N LYS A 78 14.86 2.66 1.62
CA LYS A 78 13.62 3.21 2.17
C LYS A 78 13.24 4.48 1.40
N LYS A 79 12.46 4.33 0.33
CA LYS A 79 12.03 5.42 -0.54
C LYS A 79 10.51 5.51 -0.59
N LEU A 80 9.96 6.60 -0.04
CA LEU A 80 8.53 6.88 -0.06
C LEU A 80 8.10 7.34 -1.45
N LEU A 81 7.00 6.79 -1.95
CA LEU A 81 6.33 7.20 -3.18
C LEU A 81 5.00 7.91 -2.93
N THR A 82 4.18 7.36 -2.06
CA THR A 82 2.81 7.84 -1.86
C THR A 82 2.44 7.84 -0.38
N PHE A 83 1.83 8.93 0.04
CA PHE A 83 1.10 9.05 1.30
C PHE A 83 -0.37 9.28 0.98
N HIS A 84 -1.25 8.41 1.46
CA HIS A 84 -2.67 8.45 1.18
C HIS A 84 -3.47 8.57 2.48
N PHE A 85 -4.24 9.65 2.61
CA PHE A 85 -5.24 9.80 3.65
C PHE A 85 -6.59 9.30 3.14
N ILE A 86 -7.26 8.46 3.93
CA ILE A 86 -8.58 7.93 3.64
C ILE A 86 -9.50 8.31 4.80
N SER A 87 -10.57 9.05 4.49
CA SER A 87 -11.56 9.47 5.48
C SER A 87 -12.34 8.26 6.00
N GLN A 88 -12.72 8.32 7.26
CA GLN A 88 -13.64 7.33 7.83
C GLN A 88 -14.94 7.24 7.03
N GLY A 89 -15.51 6.06 6.93
CA GLY A 89 -16.74 5.81 6.17
C GLY A 89 -17.50 4.59 6.65
N ALA A 90 -18.52 4.18 5.90
CA ALA A 90 -19.39 3.07 6.28
C ALA A 90 -18.65 1.73 6.41
N ASN A 91 -17.61 1.52 5.60
CA ASN A 91 -16.86 0.27 5.57
C ASN A 91 -15.66 0.24 6.53
N TRP A 92 -15.23 1.42 7.02
CA TRP A 92 -14.14 1.56 7.96
C TRP A 92 -14.39 2.71 8.91
N PRO A 93 -14.54 2.47 10.22
CA PRO A 93 -15.05 3.46 11.17
C PRO A 93 -14.03 4.50 11.62
N LEU A 94 -12.77 4.38 11.20
CA LEU A 94 -11.68 5.30 11.53
C LEU A 94 -11.06 5.86 10.25
N ASN A 95 -10.37 6.99 10.35
CA ASN A 95 -9.48 7.42 9.27
C ASN A 95 -8.38 6.38 9.05
N LYS A 96 -7.82 6.34 7.85
CA LYS A 96 -6.71 5.45 7.51
C LYS A 96 -5.61 6.23 6.79
N PHE A 97 -4.36 5.94 7.13
CA PHE A 97 -3.18 6.39 6.38
C PHE A 97 -2.58 5.23 5.63
N GLY A 98 -2.25 5.45 4.38
CA GLY A 98 -1.51 4.51 3.55
C GLY A 98 -0.14 5.05 3.19
N VAL A 99 0.88 4.22 3.31
CA VAL A 99 2.26 4.56 3.00
C VAL A 99 2.81 3.56 1.99
N ILE A 100 3.13 4.01 0.78
CA ILE A 100 3.65 3.14 -0.28
C ILE A 100 5.08 3.50 -0.60
N PHE A 101 5.95 2.50 -0.46
CA PHE A 101 7.38 2.61 -0.76
C PHE A 101 7.71 2.05 -2.13
N ASP A 102 8.84 2.50 -2.69
CA ASP A 102 9.38 1.99 -3.94
C ASP A 102 10.00 0.60 -3.71
N GLY A 103 9.39 -0.42 -4.29
CA GLY A 103 9.90 -1.79 -4.29
C GLY A 103 10.94 -2.03 -5.38
N GLY A 104 11.09 -1.11 -6.31
CA GLY A 104 12.00 -1.25 -7.44
C GLY A 104 11.43 -2.08 -8.58
N ARG A 105 12.35 -2.61 -9.40
CA ARG A 105 12.03 -3.43 -10.57
C ARG A 105 12.40 -4.89 -10.29
N LEU A 106 11.49 -5.78 -10.63
CA LEU A 106 11.72 -7.21 -10.54
C LEU A 106 12.03 -7.78 -11.92
N THR A 107 13.00 -8.70 -11.98
CA THR A 107 13.24 -9.49 -13.18
C THR A 107 12.16 -10.55 -13.35
N ASP A 108 12.04 -11.12 -14.54
CA ASP A 108 11.10 -12.22 -14.79
C ASP A 108 11.38 -13.42 -13.87
N GLU A 109 12.64 -13.69 -13.56
CA GLU A 109 13.04 -14.73 -12.62
C GLU A 109 12.52 -14.46 -11.20
N GLN A 110 12.66 -13.21 -10.73
CA GLN A 110 12.15 -12.78 -9.42
C GLN A 110 10.62 -12.84 -9.36
N ILE A 111 9.94 -12.41 -10.43
CA ILE A 111 8.47 -12.48 -10.53
C ILE A 111 8.01 -13.94 -10.50
N ASN A 112 8.64 -14.81 -11.25
CA ASN A 112 8.32 -16.26 -11.30
C ASN A 112 8.61 -16.97 -9.98
N ALA A 113 9.50 -16.44 -9.14
CA ALA A 113 9.81 -16.98 -7.83
C ALA A 113 8.82 -16.56 -6.73
N ILE A 114 7.90 -15.63 -7.01
CA ILE A 114 6.89 -15.17 -6.04
C ILE A 114 5.96 -16.33 -5.69
N VAL A 115 5.78 -16.55 -4.39
CA VAL A 115 4.85 -17.51 -3.82
C VAL A 115 3.78 -16.74 -3.06
N LEU A 116 2.57 -16.67 -3.62
CA LEU A 116 1.45 -15.97 -3.00
C LEU A 116 0.89 -16.75 -1.81
N ASP A 117 0.49 -16.04 -0.76
CA ASP A 117 -0.41 -16.61 0.26
C ASP A 117 -1.82 -16.72 -0.34
N PRO A 118 -2.35 -17.94 -0.54
CA PRO A 118 -3.66 -18.13 -1.18
C PRO A 118 -4.83 -17.64 -0.32
N ASN A 119 -4.61 -17.38 0.98
CA ASN A 119 -5.64 -16.81 1.86
C ASN A 119 -5.81 -15.30 1.61
N GLU A 120 -4.79 -14.65 1.09
CA GLU A 120 -4.77 -13.21 0.87
C GLU A 120 -4.83 -12.84 -0.61
N HIS A 121 -4.11 -13.57 -1.45
CA HIS A 121 -4.01 -13.29 -2.88
C HIS A 121 -4.15 -14.54 -3.76
N THR A 122 -4.95 -14.42 -4.82
CA THR A 122 -5.23 -15.54 -5.73
C THR A 122 -4.47 -15.47 -7.03
N GLU A 123 -3.94 -14.31 -7.40
CA GLU A 123 -3.30 -14.10 -8.70
C GLU A 123 -2.33 -12.91 -8.65
N LEU A 124 -1.27 -13.00 -9.43
CA LEU A 124 -0.36 -11.90 -9.73
C LEU A 124 -0.46 -11.58 -11.22
N ARG A 125 -0.55 -10.28 -11.56
CA ARG A 125 -0.45 -9.81 -12.94
C ARG A 125 0.52 -8.66 -13.09
N VAL A 126 1.12 -8.62 -14.28
CA VAL A 126 1.98 -7.55 -14.76
C VAL A 126 1.34 -6.96 -16.00
N HIS A 127 0.95 -5.70 -15.93
CA HIS A 127 0.28 -5.00 -17.03
C HIS A 127 0.80 -3.57 -17.18
N THR A 128 0.64 -3.01 -18.38
CA THR A 128 0.83 -1.57 -18.61
C THR A 128 -0.23 -0.77 -17.84
N LEU A 129 0.01 0.51 -17.62
CA LEU A 129 -1.00 1.40 -17.00
C LEU A 129 -2.31 1.44 -17.80
N GLU A 130 -2.23 1.39 -19.15
CA GLU A 130 -3.45 1.39 -19.98
C GLU A 130 -4.28 0.09 -19.79
N GLU A 131 -3.61 -1.05 -19.69
CA GLU A 131 -4.28 -2.33 -19.38
C GLU A 131 -4.88 -2.30 -17.97
N TRP A 132 -4.15 -1.80 -16.96
CA TRP A 132 -4.66 -1.65 -15.60
C TRP A 132 -5.87 -0.74 -15.53
N LYS A 133 -5.90 0.34 -16.31
CA LYS A 133 -7.06 1.24 -16.42
C LYS A 133 -8.32 0.53 -16.87
N GLY A 134 -8.18 -0.48 -17.74
CA GLY A 134 -9.31 -1.30 -18.19
C GLY A 134 -9.77 -2.38 -17.20
N ILE A 135 -8.97 -2.69 -16.19
CA ILE A 135 -9.20 -3.78 -15.21
C ILE A 135 -9.64 -3.25 -13.85
N MET A 136 -8.97 -2.20 -13.37
CA MET A 136 -9.18 -1.67 -12.03
C MET A 136 -10.37 -0.71 -11.95
N SER A 137 -10.95 -0.57 -10.75
CA SER A 137 -11.88 0.52 -10.49
C SER A 137 -11.19 1.88 -10.73
N PRO A 138 -11.92 2.94 -11.09
CA PRO A 138 -11.34 4.27 -11.27
C PRO A 138 -10.56 4.76 -10.03
N TYR A 139 -11.06 4.47 -8.85
CA TYR A 139 -10.41 4.79 -7.58
C TYR A 139 -9.06 4.09 -7.42
N SER A 140 -9.02 2.77 -7.60
CA SER A 140 -7.79 1.98 -7.47
C SER A 140 -6.78 2.36 -8.55
N PHE A 141 -7.24 2.60 -9.78
CA PHE A 141 -6.37 3.02 -10.88
C PHE A 141 -5.75 4.41 -10.62
N ALA A 142 -6.52 5.37 -10.11
CA ALA A 142 -6.00 6.70 -9.79
C ALA A 142 -4.85 6.64 -8.76
N ARG A 143 -4.97 5.77 -7.76
CA ARG A 143 -3.92 5.52 -6.76
C ARG A 143 -2.67 4.89 -7.40
N LEU A 144 -2.86 3.86 -8.21
CA LEU A 144 -1.76 3.19 -8.93
C LEU A 144 -1.02 4.18 -9.83
N LYS A 145 -1.76 4.96 -10.61
CA LYS A 145 -1.19 5.97 -11.51
C LYS A 145 -0.41 7.05 -10.76
N ALA A 146 -0.95 7.56 -9.66
CA ALA A 146 -0.27 8.57 -8.85
C ALA A 146 1.04 8.04 -8.26
N THR A 147 1.06 6.78 -7.83
CA THR A 147 2.26 6.12 -7.30
C THR A 147 3.30 5.88 -8.39
N ASP A 148 2.88 5.47 -9.59
CA ASP A 148 3.77 5.36 -10.75
C ASP A 148 4.36 6.72 -11.16
N ASP A 149 3.53 7.75 -11.22
CA ASP A 149 3.96 9.12 -11.51
C ASP A 149 4.99 9.62 -10.47
N ALA A 150 4.76 9.36 -9.19
CA ALA A 150 5.68 9.69 -8.10
C ALA A 150 7.07 9.05 -8.32
N ARG A 151 7.09 7.79 -8.70
CA ARG A 151 8.34 7.08 -9.02
C ARG A 151 9.06 7.67 -10.22
N ARG A 152 8.33 7.97 -11.30
CA ARG A 152 8.91 8.53 -12.53
C ARG A 152 9.42 9.97 -12.34
N THR A 153 8.73 10.78 -11.56
CA THR A 153 9.04 12.20 -11.37
C THR A 153 9.96 12.48 -10.20
N GLY A 154 10.05 11.53 -9.24
CA GLY A 154 10.76 11.75 -7.97
C GLY A 154 10.00 12.63 -6.98
N THR A 155 8.74 12.98 -7.26
CA THR A 155 7.88 13.79 -6.38
C THR A 155 6.89 12.89 -5.66
N ILE A 156 6.90 12.91 -4.32
CA ILE A 156 5.97 12.13 -3.50
C ILE A 156 4.54 12.54 -3.82
N ALA A 157 3.68 11.55 -4.06
CA ALA A 157 2.25 11.76 -4.21
C ALA A 157 1.57 11.86 -2.83
N TYR A 158 0.82 12.93 -2.62
CA TYR A 158 -0.11 13.07 -1.50
C TYR A 158 -1.54 12.93 -2.01
N LEU A 159 -2.30 11.98 -1.46
CA LEU A 159 -3.66 11.68 -1.88
C LEU A 159 -4.63 11.79 -0.70
N GLU A 160 -5.85 12.24 -1.00
CA GLU A 160 -6.98 12.24 -0.06
C GLU A 160 -8.21 11.56 -0.70
N SER A 161 -8.98 10.82 0.09
CA SER A 161 -10.23 10.20 -0.34
C SER A 161 -11.22 9.99 0.80
#